data_0ac6f939f85111d03455d76082af6d32
#
_entry.id   0ac6f939f85111d03455d76082af6d32
#
_cell.length_a   1.000
_cell.length_b   1.000
_cell.length_c   1.000
_cell.angle_alpha   90.00
_cell.angle_beta   90.00
_cell.angle_gamma   90.00
#
_symmetry.space_group_name_H-M   'P 1'
#
loop_
_entity.id
_entity.type
_entity.pdbx_description
1 polymer ?
#
loop_
_entity_poly.entity_id
_entity_poly.type
_entity_poly.pdbx_seq_one_letter_code
_entity_poly.pdbx_strand_id
1 'polypeptide(L)'
;ASVVLAVLSTPVEHPKIPEWEMILSSGAVCMNLLSCAQSLGYASQWLTEWYAYNDKMLEYLGARKNLDKISGFIYIGHKIEEPTERRRPVPEKIISYL
;
A
#
# COMPACT_ATOMS: atom_id res chain seq x y z
N ALA A 1 -3.63 3.06 -16.13
CA ALA A 1 -4.56 2.35 -15.23
C ALA A 1 -5.93 3.02 -15.26
N SER A 2 -6.99 2.20 -15.19
CA SER A 2 -8.37 2.72 -15.20
C SER A 2 -8.76 3.31 -13.85
N VAL A 3 -8.17 2.83 -12.77
CA VAL A 3 -8.44 3.30 -11.41
C VAL A 3 -7.13 3.44 -10.66
N VAL A 4 -7.01 4.51 -9.90
CA VAL A 4 -5.91 4.71 -8.96
C VAL A 4 -6.51 5.04 -7.60
N LEU A 5 -6.18 4.22 -6.60
CA LEU A 5 -6.64 4.41 -5.24
C LEU A 5 -5.48 4.92 -4.39
N ALA A 6 -5.69 6.03 -3.71
CA ALA A 6 -4.74 6.52 -2.73
C ALA A 6 -5.13 5.97 -1.35
N VAL A 7 -4.20 5.31 -0.70
CA VAL A 7 -4.40 4.77 0.65
C VAL A 7 -3.64 5.65 1.63
N LEU A 8 -4.37 6.26 2.55
CA LEU A 8 -3.79 7.12 3.58
C LEU A 8 -3.66 6.35 4.89
N SER A 9 -2.52 6.50 5.54
CA SER A 9 -2.33 6.09 6.92
C SER A 9 -2.68 7.29 7.81
N THR A 10 -3.72 7.13 8.61
CA THR A 10 -4.25 8.22 9.44
C THR A 10 -4.26 7.82 10.93
N PRO A 11 -3.06 7.64 11.52
CA PRO A 11 -2.99 7.19 12.91
C PRO A 11 -3.62 8.19 13.87
N VAL A 12 -4.22 7.68 14.92
CA VAL A 12 -4.84 8.47 15.99
C VAL A 12 -4.25 8.05 17.33
N GLU A 13 -4.36 8.91 18.32
CA GLU A 13 -3.99 8.51 19.67
C GLU A 13 -4.98 7.48 20.21
N HIS A 14 -4.44 6.44 20.82
CA HIS A 14 -5.25 5.38 21.40
C HIS A 14 -4.55 4.82 22.64
N PRO A 15 -5.29 4.58 23.74
CA PRO A 15 -4.66 4.14 25.00
C PRO A 15 -4.06 2.73 24.95
N LYS A 16 -4.48 1.89 24.00
CA LYS A 16 -4.06 0.50 23.93
C LYS A 16 -3.38 0.11 22.63
N ILE A 17 -3.64 0.82 21.54
CA ILE A 17 -3.14 0.46 20.20
C ILE A 17 -1.99 1.41 19.85
N PRO A 18 -0.76 0.90 19.71
CA PRO A 18 0.37 1.72 19.31
C PRO A 18 0.23 2.22 17.85
N GLU A 19 0.79 3.39 17.60
CA GLU A 19 0.82 3.97 16.26
C GLU A 19 1.41 3.02 15.21
N TRP A 20 2.45 2.28 15.59
CA TRP A 20 3.11 1.33 14.69
C TRP A 20 2.14 0.29 14.13
N GLU A 21 1.25 -0.23 14.96
CA GLU A 21 0.25 -1.20 14.51
C GLU A 21 -0.75 -0.56 13.54
N MET A 22 -1.09 0.70 13.75
CA MET A 22 -1.98 1.44 12.84
C MET A 22 -1.31 1.62 11.47
N ILE A 23 -0.02 1.93 11.45
CA ILE A 23 0.77 2.05 10.22
C ILE A 23 0.82 0.71 9.48
N LEU A 24 1.12 -0.36 10.19
CA LEU A 24 1.15 -1.71 9.61
C LEU A 24 -0.21 -2.11 9.04
N SER A 25 -1.29 -1.77 9.73
CA SER A 25 -2.65 -2.02 9.26
C SER A 25 -2.93 -1.32 7.92
N SER A 26 -2.44 -0.10 7.75
CA SER A 26 -2.58 0.62 6.49
C SER A 26 -1.85 -0.08 5.34
N GLY A 27 -0.66 -0.61 5.60
CA GLY A 27 0.05 -1.44 4.61
C GLY A 27 -0.71 -2.71 4.26
N ALA A 28 -1.37 -3.33 5.24
CA ALA A 28 -2.19 -4.50 5.02
C ALA A 28 -3.39 -4.19 4.11
N VAL A 29 -3.98 -3.01 4.23
CA VAL A 29 -5.05 -2.55 3.32
C VAL A 29 -4.53 -2.51 1.88
N CYS A 30 -3.34 -1.98 1.66
CA CYS A 30 -2.73 -1.95 0.33
C CYS A 30 -2.59 -3.36 -0.25
N MET A 31 -2.10 -4.31 0.52
CA MET A 31 -1.95 -5.69 0.07
C MET A 31 -3.29 -6.35 -0.23
N ASN A 32 -4.29 -6.10 0.60
CA ASN A 32 -5.64 -6.63 0.37
C ASN A 32 -6.26 -6.07 -0.92
N LEU A 33 -6.02 -4.80 -1.22
CA LEU A 33 -6.49 -4.20 -2.47
C LEU A 33 -5.85 -4.88 -3.69
N LEU A 34 -4.55 -5.15 -3.64
CA LEU A 34 -3.87 -5.90 -4.71
C LEU A 34 -4.49 -7.27 -4.92
N SER A 35 -4.64 -8.02 -3.84
CA SER A 35 -5.19 -9.39 -3.90
C SER A 35 -6.64 -9.38 -4.39
N CYS A 36 -7.42 -8.43 -3.94
CA CYS A 36 -8.82 -8.28 -4.34
C CYS A 36 -8.94 -7.99 -5.84
N ALA A 37 -8.16 -7.04 -6.34
CA ALA A 37 -8.16 -6.70 -7.76
C ALA A 37 -7.76 -7.90 -8.62
N GLN A 38 -6.72 -8.61 -8.21
CA GLN A 38 -6.25 -9.80 -8.94
C GLN A 38 -7.29 -10.92 -8.92
N SER A 39 -7.99 -11.12 -7.81
CA SER A 39 -9.04 -12.14 -7.73
C SER A 39 -10.24 -11.82 -8.64
N LEU A 40 -10.43 -10.56 -8.97
CA LEU A 40 -11.46 -10.11 -9.93
C LEU A 40 -10.97 -10.12 -11.38
N GLY A 41 -9.74 -10.55 -11.62
CA GLY A 41 -9.18 -10.67 -12.96
C GLY A 41 -8.44 -9.44 -13.47
N TYR A 42 -8.22 -8.44 -12.62
CA TYR A 42 -7.49 -7.23 -13.00
C TYR A 42 -6.01 -7.35 -12.67
N ALA A 43 -5.21 -6.52 -13.33
CA ALA A 43 -3.83 -6.26 -12.93
C ALA A 43 -3.82 -5.15 -11.90
N SER A 44 -2.88 -5.22 -10.96
CA SER A 44 -2.74 -4.20 -9.93
C SER A 44 -1.28 -4.03 -9.55
N GLN A 45 -0.95 -2.83 -9.07
CA GLN A 45 0.39 -2.50 -8.61
C GLN A 45 0.32 -1.49 -7.48
N TRP A 46 1.16 -1.69 -6.49
CA TRP A 46 1.30 -0.80 -5.33
C TRP A 46 2.58 -0.01 -5.50
N LEU A 47 2.47 1.32 -5.60
CA LEU A 47 3.59 2.24 -5.74
C LEU A 47 3.46 3.37 -4.74
N THR A 48 4.58 3.94 -4.34
CA THR A 48 4.59 5.19 -3.60
C THR A 48 5.05 6.35 -4.49
N GLU A 49 6.19 6.25 -5.17
CA GLU A 49 6.77 7.29 -5.99
C GLU A 49 7.04 8.59 -5.21
N TRP A 50 7.68 9.55 -5.85
CA TRP A 50 8.04 10.82 -5.21
C TRP A 50 6.83 11.63 -4.72
N TYR A 51 5.73 11.57 -5.47
CA TYR A 51 4.53 12.34 -5.12
C TYR A 51 3.82 11.82 -3.86
N ALA A 52 4.10 10.60 -3.43
CA ALA A 52 3.58 10.10 -2.15
C ALA A 52 4.16 10.85 -0.94
N TYR A 53 5.28 11.52 -1.13
CA TYR A 53 5.96 12.30 -0.08
C TYR A 53 5.82 13.80 -0.27
N ASN A 54 5.01 14.22 -1.23
CA ASN A 54 4.83 15.62 -1.58
C ASN A 54 3.72 16.26 -0.75
N ASP A 55 4.01 17.39 -0.12
CA ASP A 55 3.06 18.07 0.75
C ASP A 55 1.79 18.53 0.03
N LYS A 56 1.91 18.96 -1.23
CA LYS A 56 0.76 19.37 -2.01
C LYS A 56 -0.16 18.20 -2.34
N MET A 57 0.41 17.02 -2.59
CA MET A 57 -0.37 15.82 -2.82
C MET A 57 -1.11 15.41 -1.55
N LEU A 58 -0.45 15.44 -0.40
CA LEU A 58 -1.06 15.15 0.89
C LEU A 58 -2.22 16.09 1.17
N GLU A 59 -2.02 17.40 0.94
CA GLU A 59 -3.06 18.40 1.10
C GLU A 59 -4.24 18.15 0.16
N TYR A 60 -3.96 17.86 -1.11
CA TYR A 60 -4.99 17.54 -2.11
C TYR A 60 -5.86 16.37 -1.69
N LEU A 61 -5.26 15.36 -1.07
CA LEU A 61 -5.96 14.16 -0.61
C LEU A 61 -6.64 14.35 0.76
N GLY A 62 -6.50 15.51 1.38
CA GLY A 62 -7.11 15.79 2.68
C GLY A 62 -6.35 15.21 3.87
N ALA A 63 -5.08 14.87 3.70
CA ALA A 63 -4.25 14.37 4.77
C ALA A 63 -3.93 15.46 5.79
N ARG A 64 -3.83 15.07 7.07
CA ARG A 64 -3.43 15.98 8.15
C ARG A 64 -1.91 16.18 8.10
N LYS A 65 -1.48 17.43 8.05
CA LYS A 65 -0.07 17.80 7.95
C LYS A 65 0.72 17.23 9.13
N ASN A 66 1.87 16.61 8.84
CA ASN A 66 2.79 16.00 9.81
C ASN A 66 2.21 14.82 10.61
N LEU A 67 0.98 14.42 10.33
CA LEU A 67 0.33 13.30 11.02
C LEU A 67 0.06 12.13 10.10
N ASP A 68 -0.47 12.41 8.90
CA ASP A 68 -0.87 11.40 7.96
C ASP A 68 0.19 11.18 6.88
N LYS A 69 0.21 9.98 6.34
CA LYS A 69 1.13 9.60 5.25
C LYS A 69 0.36 8.83 4.18
N ILE A 70 0.88 8.87 2.97
CA ILE A 70 0.37 8.04 1.89
C ILE A 70 1.06 6.68 1.99
N SER A 71 0.29 5.63 2.27
CA SER A 71 0.79 4.26 2.33
C SER A 71 1.10 3.72 0.94
N GLY A 72 0.38 4.19 -0.05
CA GLY A 72 0.63 3.87 -1.45
C GLY A 72 -0.49 4.31 -2.36
N PHE A 73 -0.18 4.24 -3.63
CA PHE A 73 -1.15 4.37 -4.72
C PHE A 73 -1.33 3.00 -5.34
N ILE A 74 -2.55 2.54 -5.39
CA ILE A 74 -2.89 1.24 -5.97
C ILE A 74 -3.45 1.48 -7.36
N TYR A 75 -2.70 1.06 -8.36
CA TYR A 75 -3.08 1.16 -9.76
C TYR A 75 -3.79 -0.12 -10.15
N ILE A 76 -4.98 -0.01 -10.71
CA ILE A 76 -5.80 -1.16 -11.12
C ILE A 76 -6.21 -0.96 -12.57
N GLY A 77 -6.03 -1.99 -13.37
CA GLY A 77 -6.37 -1.94 -14.78
C GLY A 77 -6.48 -3.32 -15.40
N HIS A 78 -6.72 -3.35 -16.71
CA HIS A 78 -6.77 -4.61 -17.45
C HIS A 78 -5.37 -5.11 -17.73
N LYS A 79 -5.20 -6.44 -17.69
CA LYS A 79 -3.94 -7.06 -18.10
C LYS A 79 -3.76 -6.93 -19.61
N ILE A 80 -2.59 -6.48 -20.02
CA ILE A 80 -2.19 -6.47 -21.44
C ILE A 80 -1.45 -7.77 -21.76
N GLU A 81 -0.64 -8.23 -20.80
CA GLU A 81 0.11 -9.48 -20.88
C GLU A 81 0.26 -10.07 -19.50
N GLU A 82 0.63 -11.35 -19.41
CA GLU A 82 0.91 -11.97 -18.12
C GLU A 82 2.20 -11.37 -17.54
N PRO A 83 2.17 -10.95 -16.27
CA PRO A 83 3.35 -10.40 -15.62
C PRO A 83 4.41 -11.47 -15.40
N THR A 84 5.67 -11.06 -15.53
CA THR A 84 6.80 -11.91 -15.19
C THR A 84 6.93 -12.01 -13.69
N GLU A 85 7.11 -13.22 -13.17
CA GLU A 85 7.35 -13.42 -11.74
C GLU A 85 8.67 -12.78 -11.33
N ARG A 86 8.64 -11.91 -10.34
CA ARG A 86 9.85 -11.29 -9.81
C ARG A 86 10.64 -12.27 -8.96
N ARG A 87 11.95 -12.04 -8.86
CA ARG A 87 12.82 -12.83 -8.00
C ARG A 87 12.34 -12.76 -6.55
N ARG A 88 12.22 -13.92 -5.91
CA ARG A 88 11.82 -14.05 -4.52
C ARG A 88 13.01 -14.42 -3.65
N PRO A 89 13.02 -14.02 -2.37
CA PRO A 89 14.06 -14.46 -1.46
C PRO A 89 13.95 -15.97 -1.19
N VAL A 90 15.07 -16.58 -0.88
CA VAL A 90 15.11 -18.00 -0.49
C VAL A 90 14.49 -18.12 0.90
N PRO A 91 13.44 -18.96 1.08
CA PRO A 91 12.73 -19.05 2.36
C PRO A 91 13.62 -19.37 3.55
N GLU A 92 14.61 -20.24 3.37
CA GLU A 92 15.54 -20.65 4.43
C GLU A 92 16.38 -19.49 4.97
N LYS A 93 16.52 -18.41 4.19
CA LYS A 93 17.29 -17.22 4.61
C LYS A 93 16.46 -16.21 5.38
N ILE A 94 15.14 -16.29 5.30
CA ILE A 94 14.25 -15.30 5.91
C ILE A 94 13.32 -15.90 6.95
N ILE A 95 13.21 -17.23 7.02
CA ILE A 95 12.37 -17.92 7.98
C ILE A 95 13.28 -18.68 8.94
N SER A 96 13.04 -18.53 10.22
CA SER A 96 13.73 -19.30 11.25
C SER A 96 12.73 -19.91 12.22
N TYR A 97 13.10 -21.03 12.80
CA TYR A 97 12.26 -21.75 13.77
C TYR A 97 12.96 -21.72 15.13
N LEU A 98 12.19 -21.46 16.16
CA LEU A 98 12.69 -21.43 17.53
C LEU A 98 12.64 -22.81 18.17
#